data_7c4cd9aecf9a4bbe55befbd89e587c0d
#
_entry.id   7c4cd9aecf9a4bbe55befbd89e587c0d
#
_cell.length_a   1.000
_cell.length_b   1.000
_cell.length_c   1.000
_cell.angle_alpha   90.00
_cell.angle_beta   90.00
_cell.angle_gamma   90.00
#
_symmetry.space_group_name_H-M   'P 1'
#
loop_
_entity.id
_entity.type
_entity.pdbx_description
1 polymer ?
#
loop_
_entity_poly.entity_id
_entity_poly.type
_entity_poly.pdbx_seq_one_letter_code
_entity_poly.pdbx_strand_id
1 'polypeptide(L)'
;FAPWVERSQLELSFLRFDSARGPGEGAGPVDIDTLAARLFRPAARSGLNYELELGIQRGDSTTSAAPGTALLAHRAYYAHAELGVAFDLPWSPNFLLQYDRASGDTDPTDSTNERFNPLFGERRFDTGPTGIYGPFQRSNIATPGLRLTFAPSPRWRSMLAYRDFRLAAKRDAWVGSGFRDATGEAGDSLGRQLEGSFTFTAIPERLSIETGFAVLRSGGYAEQLAGAAFRGSPRYAYAAITTNF
;
A
#
# COMPACT_ATOMS: atom_id res chain seq x y z
N PHE A 1 -3.37 17.76 29.77
CA PHE A 1 -3.02 16.92 28.61
C PHE A 1 -2.28 17.77 27.59
N ALA A 2 -1.25 17.20 26.96
CA ALA A 2 -0.50 17.92 25.95
C ALA A 2 -1.38 18.15 24.70
N PRO A 3 -1.41 19.34 24.11
CA PRO A 3 -2.33 19.67 23.01
C PRO A 3 -2.18 18.83 21.74
N TRP A 4 -1.07 18.09 21.61
CA TRP A 4 -0.84 17.15 20.52
C TRP A 4 -1.52 15.79 20.71
N VAL A 5 -2.03 15.47 21.91
CA VAL A 5 -2.80 14.25 22.19
C VAL A 5 -4.30 14.44 21.90
N GLU A 6 -4.79 15.69 21.92
CA GLU A 6 -6.17 15.97 21.58
C GLU A 6 -6.50 15.57 20.14
N ARG A 7 -7.61 14.86 19.96
CA ARG A 7 -8.10 14.28 18.71
C ARG A 7 -7.30 13.08 18.18
N SER A 8 -6.32 12.55 18.93
CA SER A 8 -5.66 11.31 18.57
C SER A 8 -6.54 10.12 18.92
N GLN A 9 -6.53 9.13 18.05
CA GLN A 9 -7.31 7.90 18.21
C GLN A 9 -6.34 6.70 18.16
N LEU A 10 -6.57 5.72 19.03
CA LEU A 10 -5.84 4.47 19.05
C LEU A 10 -6.82 3.34 18.73
N GLU A 11 -6.50 2.55 17.72
CA GLU A 11 -7.22 1.34 17.35
C GLU A 11 -6.31 0.13 17.56
N LEU A 12 -6.87 -0.93 18.14
CA LEU A 12 -6.21 -2.22 18.27
C LEU A 12 -7.09 -3.26 17.60
N SER A 13 -6.49 -4.12 16.80
CA SER A 13 -7.19 -5.18 16.11
C SER A 13 -6.47 -6.52 16.22
N PHE A 14 -7.24 -7.58 16.32
CA PHE A 14 -6.80 -8.95 16.24
C PHE A 14 -7.63 -9.68 15.20
N LEU A 15 -6.94 -10.37 14.27
CA LEU A 15 -7.59 -11.20 13.25
C LEU A 15 -6.92 -12.58 13.26
N ARG A 16 -7.74 -13.62 13.19
CA ARG A 16 -7.30 -14.97 12.91
C ARG A 16 -7.82 -15.40 11.56
N PHE A 17 -6.93 -15.91 10.74
CA PHE A 17 -7.27 -16.48 9.46
C PHE A 17 -6.71 -17.89 9.34
N ASP A 18 -7.60 -18.86 9.22
CA ASP A 18 -7.30 -20.28 9.01
C ASP A 18 -8.02 -20.74 7.74
N SER A 19 -7.27 -21.24 6.80
CA SER A 19 -7.80 -21.74 5.54
C SER A 19 -6.91 -22.82 4.93
N ALA A 20 -7.53 -23.90 4.48
CA ALA A 20 -6.84 -24.91 3.66
C ALA A 20 -6.38 -24.36 2.30
N ARG A 21 -6.91 -23.20 1.87
CA ARG A 21 -6.47 -22.44 0.71
C ARG A 21 -6.32 -20.99 1.14
N GLY A 22 -5.13 -20.42 0.98
CA GLY A 22 -4.87 -19.02 1.29
C GLY A 22 -5.75 -18.05 0.47
N PRO A 23 -5.75 -16.75 0.81
CA PRO A 23 -6.51 -15.75 0.09
C PRO A 23 -5.88 -15.48 -1.27
N GLY A 24 -6.51 -15.95 -2.33
CA GLY A 24 -6.11 -15.74 -3.71
C GLY A 24 -5.84 -17.03 -4.49
N GLU A 25 -5.86 -16.92 -5.80
CA GLU A 25 -5.53 -18.03 -6.70
C GLU A 25 -4.06 -18.46 -6.51
N GLY A 26 -3.82 -19.75 -6.39
CA GLY A 26 -2.47 -20.31 -6.23
C GLY A 26 -1.90 -20.19 -4.81
N ALA A 27 -2.68 -19.77 -3.81
CA ALA A 27 -2.26 -19.80 -2.42
C ALA A 27 -2.58 -21.13 -1.75
N GLY A 28 -1.60 -21.69 -1.02
CA GLY A 28 -1.76 -22.92 -0.23
C GLY A 28 -2.29 -22.66 1.18
N PRO A 29 -2.25 -23.67 2.06
CA PRO A 29 -2.72 -23.55 3.44
C PRO A 29 -2.09 -22.39 4.20
N VAL A 30 -2.92 -21.72 5.02
CA VAL A 30 -2.54 -20.58 5.86
C VAL A 30 -3.29 -20.68 7.18
N ASP A 31 -2.58 -20.63 8.29
CA ASP A 31 -3.13 -20.45 9.66
C ASP A 31 -2.30 -19.35 10.33
N ILE A 32 -2.80 -18.13 10.34
CA ILE A 32 -2.09 -16.95 10.84
C ILE A 32 -2.96 -16.10 11.76
N ASP A 33 -2.34 -15.63 12.83
CA ASP A 33 -2.85 -14.57 13.68
C ASP A 33 -2.19 -13.25 13.31
N THR A 34 -2.99 -12.19 13.22
CA THR A 34 -2.53 -10.82 12.98
C THR A 34 -2.94 -9.94 14.17
N LEU A 35 -1.97 -9.31 14.80
CA LEU A 35 -2.19 -8.24 15.76
C LEU A 35 -1.76 -6.92 15.16
N ALA A 36 -2.63 -5.92 15.16
CA ALA A 36 -2.29 -4.59 14.65
C ALA A 36 -2.71 -3.48 15.62
N ALA A 37 -1.95 -2.39 15.58
CA ALA A 37 -2.20 -1.16 16.31
C ALA A 37 -2.08 0.02 15.36
N ARG A 38 -3.05 0.95 15.42
CA ARG A 38 -3.09 2.17 14.63
C ARG A 38 -3.30 3.37 15.55
N LEU A 39 -2.38 4.31 15.53
CA LEU A 39 -2.47 5.60 16.21
C LEU A 39 -2.56 6.69 15.16
N PHE A 40 -3.62 7.48 15.18
CA PHE A 40 -3.79 8.51 14.19
C PHE A 40 -4.43 9.78 14.74
N ARG A 41 -4.13 10.89 14.10
CA ARG A 41 -4.73 12.19 14.30
C ARG A 41 -5.13 12.74 12.93
N PRO A 42 -6.44 12.85 12.64
CA PRO A 42 -6.91 13.35 11.35
C PRO A 42 -6.47 14.80 11.12
N ALA A 43 -6.30 15.17 9.84
CA ALA A 43 -6.05 16.54 9.47
C ALA A 43 -7.19 17.44 9.96
N ALA A 44 -6.81 18.56 10.59
CA ALA A 44 -7.71 19.65 10.93
C ALA A 44 -7.52 20.79 9.92
N ARG A 45 -8.18 21.93 10.16
CA ARG A 45 -8.03 23.14 9.32
C ARG A 45 -6.58 23.61 9.24
N SER A 46 -5.83 23.43 10.34
CA SER A 46 -4.40 23.70 10.40
C SER A 46 -3.73 22.82 11.46
N GLY A 47 -2.41 22.64 11.32
CA GLY A 47 -1.56 21.95 12.28
C GLY A 47 -1.15 20.56 11.87
N LEU A 48 -0.55 19.84 12.81
CA LEU A 48 0.02 18.52 12.62
C LEU A 48 -1.11 17.48 12.52
N ASN A 49 -0.97 16.57 11.57
CA ASN A 49 -1.72 15.33 11.46
C ASN A 49 -0.76 14.17 11.25
N TYR A 50 -1.17 12.97 11.64
CA TYR A 50 -0.32 11.80 11.51
C TYR A 50 -1.13 10.50 11.54
N GLU A 51 -0.54 9.46 11.01
CA GLU A 51 -0.99 8.09 11.12
C GLU A 51 0.21 7.16 11.25
N LEU A 52 0.17 6.29 12.25
CA LEU A 52 1.17 5.25 12.50
C LEU A 52 0.41 3.95 12.66
N GLU A 53 0.69 2.97 11.82
CA GLU A 53 0.10 1.65 11.90
C GLU A 53 1.19 0.59 11.87
N LEU A 54 1.08 -0.39 12.76
CA LEU A 54 1.97 -1.54 12.86
C LEU A 54 1.12 -2.80 12.93
N GLY A 55 1.48 -3.81 12.14
CA GLY A 55 0.87 -5.14 12.21
C GLY A 55 1.95 -6.21 12.24
N ILE A 56 1.74 -7.23 13.06
CA ILE A 56 2.57 -8.42 13.13
C ILE A 56 1.74 -9.65 12.84
N GLN A 57 2.33 -10.61 12.13
CA GLN A 57 1.72 -11.90 11.83
C GLN A 57 2.55 -13.04 12.39
N ARG A 58 1.85 -14.05 12.92
CA ARG A 58 2.44 -15.29 13.47
C ARG A 58 1.56 -16.47 13.10
N GLY A 59 2.17 -17.62 12.91
CA GLY A 59 1.47 -18.86 12.60
C GLY A 59 2.24 -19.69 11.59
N ASP A 60 1.50 -20.31 10.68
CA ASP A 60 2.05 -21.19 9.65
C ASP A 60 1.45 -20.84 8.27
N SER A 61 2.25 -20.95 7.23
CA SER A 61 1.80 -20.70 5.88
C SER A 61 2.64 -21.43 4.85
N THR A 62 2.08 -21.61 3.65
CA THR A 62 2.85 -22.08 2.50
C THR A 62 3.14 -20.93 1.54
N THR A 63 4.19 -21.08 0.74
CA THR A 63 4.54 -20.10 -0.31
C THR A 63 3.87 -20.38 -1.65
N SER A 64 3.20 -21.53 -1.79
CA SER A 64 2.55 -21.99 -3.03
C SER A 64 1.44 -22.99 -2.71
N ALA A 65 0.45 -23.09 -3.59
CA ALA A 65 -0.59 -24.12 -3.54
C ALA A 65 -0.18 -25.45 -4.21
N ALA A 66 1.04 -25.56 -4.70
CA ALA A 66 1.51 -26.81 -5.33
C ALA A 66 1.51 -27.95 -4.32
N PRO A 67 1.04 -29.15 -4.73
CA PRO A 67 1.08 -30.33 -3.86
C PRO A 67 2.49 -30.59 -3.33
N GLY A 68 2.61 -30.86 -2.03
CA GLY A 68 3.90 -31.10 -1.38
C GLY A 68 4.69 -29.86 -1.00
N THR A 69 4.15 -28.65 -1.18
CA THR A 69 4.78 -27.45 -0.65
C THR A 69 4.84 -27.52 0.88
N ALA A 70 6.02 -27.29 1.43
CA ALA A 70 6.23 -27.32 2.88
C ALA A 70 5.42 -26.23 3.60
N LEU A 71 4.85 -26.58 4.75
CA LEU A 71 4.30 -25.62 5.70
C LEU A 71 5.47 -24.98 6.46
N LEU A 72 5.57 -23.67 6.43
CA LEU A 72 6.65 -22.89 7.02
C LEU A 72 6.11 -22.08 8.20
N ALA A 73 6.94 -21.86 9.23
CA ALA A 73 6.60 -20.92 10.29
C ALA A 73 6.41 -19.51 9.70
N HIS A 74 5.28 -18.88 9.97
CA HIS A 74 4.96 -17.55 9.48
C HIS A 74 5.36 -16.46 10.48
N ARG A 75 6.22 -15.52 10.08
CA ARG A 75 6.70 -14.41 10.93
C ARG A 75 6.86 -13.16 10.10
N ALA A 76 5.81 -12.36 10.01
CA ALA A 76 5.79 -11.21 9.14
C ALA A 76 5.33 -9.94 9.87
N TYR A 77 5.59 -8.79 9.26
CA TYR A 77 5.14 -7.50 9.78
C TYR A 77 4.86 -6.51 8.68
N TYR A 78 4.03 -5.52 8.98
CA TYR A 78 3.97 -4.30 8.22
C TYR A 78 4.01 -3.07 9.12
N ALA A 79 4.45 -1.96 8.54
CA ALA A 79 4.46 -0.64 9.16
C ALA A 79 3.99 0.39 8.13
N HIS A 80 3.11 1.28 8.57
CA HIS A 80 2.70 2.47 7.84
C HIS A 80 2.94 3.70 8.70
N ALA A 81 3.47 4.76 8.12
CA ALA A 81 3.68 6.03 8.78
C ALA A 81 3.32 7.18 7.84
N GLU A 82 2.47 8.08 8.31
CA GLU A 82 2.22 9.37 7.69
C GLU A 82 2.48 10.49 8.69
N LEU A 83 3.11 11.54 8.24
CA LEU A 83 3.29 12.79 8.99
C LEU A 83 2.93 13.94 8.08
N GLY A 84 1.94 14.74 8.48
CA GLY A 84 1.42 15.81 7.68
C GLY A 84 1.28 17.13 8.42
N VAL A 85 1.27 18.21 7.64
CA VAL A 85 0.98 19.56 8.13
C VAL A 85 -0.07 20.18 7.23
N ALA A 86 -1.22 20.50 7.83
CA ALA A 86 -2.31 21.25 7.19
C ALA A 86 -2.14 22.74 7.46
N PHE A 87 -2.47 23.57 6.47
CA PHE A 87 -2.38 25.02 6.56
C PHE A 87 -3.75 25.66 6.39
N ASP A 88 -4.08 26.63 7.25
CA ASP A 88 -5.26 27.49 7.12
C ASP A 88 -5.01 28.60 6.07
N LEU A 89 -4.88 28.16 4.84
CA LEU A 89 -4.64 28.98 3.65
C LEU A 89 -5.75 28.74 2.64
N PRO A 90 -5.91 29.62 1.62
CA PRO A 90 -6.75 29.31 0.47
C PRO A 90 -6.42 27.91 -0.08
N TRP A 91 -7.46 27.14 -0.39
CA TRP A 91 -7.38 25.75 -0.87
C TRP A 91 -7.02 24.70 0.20
N SER A 92 -6.86 25.10 1.48
CA SER A 92 -6.61 24.20 2.62
C SER A 92 -5.55 23.12 2.31
N PRO A 93 -4.32 23.50 1.91
CA PRO A 93 -3.31 22.54 1.53
C PRO A 93 -2.85 21.73 2.74
N ASN A 94 -2.65 20.42 2.55
CA ASN A 94 -2.06 19.51 3.53
C ASN A 94 -0.93 18.71 2.84
N PHE A 95 0.28 18.87 3.36
CA PHE A 95 1.46 18.13 2.91
C PHE A 95 1.70 16.93 3.82
N LEU A 96 1.92 15.76 3.24
CA LEU A 96 2.18 14.52 3.96
C LEU A 96 3.46 13.88 3.46
N LEU A 97 4.29 13.45 4.41
CA LEU A 97 5.36 12.51 4.20
C LEU A 97 4.83 11.12 4.57
N GLN A 98 5.07 10.12 3.72
CA GLN A 98 4.54 8.78 3.88
C GLN A 98 5.66 7.75 3.78
N TYR A 99 5.53 6.67 4.53
CA TYR A 99 6.37 5.49 4.40
C TYR A 99 5.55 4.24 4.71
N ASP A 100 5.57 3.30 3.77
CA ASP A 100 4.98 1.98 3.96
C ASP A 100 6.07 0.92 3.83
N ARG A 101 6.00 -0.11 4.69
CA ARG A 101 6.85 -1.29 4.60
C ARG A 101 6.06 -2.53 5.00
N ALA A 102 5.97 -3.48 4.09
CA ALA A 102 5.51 -4.83 4.39
C ALA A 102 6.66 -5.80 4.13
N SER A 103 6.93 -6.65 5.11
CA SER A 103 8.06 -7.60 5.04
C SER A 103 7.94 -8.54 3.84
N GLY A 104 9.07 -8.92 3.29
CA GLY A 104 9.27 -10.01 2.35
C GLY A 104 10.13 -11.09 3.01
N ASP A 105 10.23 -12.21 2.37
CA ASP A 105 11.03 -13.35 2.80
C ASP A 105 12.51 -13.12 2.45
N THR A 106 13.33 -12.92 3.48
CA THR A 106 14.74 -12.56 3.31
C THR A 106 15.63 -13.74 2.98
N ASP A 107 15.24 -14.94 3.42
CA ASP A 107 15.89 -16.21 3.09
C ASP A 107 14.86 -17.29 2.70
N PRO A 108 14.41 -17.28 1.44
CA PRO A 108 13.42 -18.23 0.96
C PRO A 108 13.86 -19.71 0.96
N THR A 109 15.03 -20.03 1.51
CA THR A 109 15.56 -21.39 1.62
C THR A 109 15.46 -21.97 3.04
N ASP A 110 15.11 -21.14 4.01
CA ASP A 110 14.94 -21.56 5.39
C ASP A 110 13.53 -22.12 5.67
N SER A 111 13.20 -22.34 6.94
CA SER A 111 11.91 -22.87 7.38
C SER A 111 10.90 -21.79 7.80
N THR A 112 11.15 -20.53 7.46
CA THR A 112 10.33 -19.39 7.87
C THR A 112 9.82 -18.63 6.64
N ASN A 113 8.54 -18.31 6.61
CA ASN A 113 7.98 -17.37 5.64
C ASN A 113 7.82 -16.00 6.31
N GLU A 114 8.67 -15.05 5.93
CA GLU A 114 8.66 -13.68 6.48
C GLU A 114 7.82 -12.71 5.65
N ARG A 115 7.19 -13.17 4.57
CA ARG A 115 6.38 -12.32 3.68
C ARG A 115 5.05 -11.98 4.33
N PHE A 116 4.79 -10.68 4.51
CA PHE A 116 3.50 -10.20 5.01
C PHE A 116 2.37 -10.58 4.07
N ASN A 117 1.31 -11.15 4.65
CA ASN A 117 0.09 -11.50 3.94
C ASN A 117 -0.97 -10.41 4.16
N PRO A 118 -1.35 -9.64 3.14
CA PRO A 118 -2.33 -8.56 3.29
C PRO A 118 -3.75 -9.06 3.52
N LEU A 119 -3.98 -10.39 3.53
CA LEU A 119 -5.30 -11.01 3.66
C LEU A 119 -6.30 -10.41 2.64
N PHE A 120 -7.32 -9.75 3.15
CA PHE A 120 -8.38 -9.09 2.38
C PHE A 120 -8.23 -7.56 2.36
N GLY A 121 -7.03 -7.05 2.71
CA GLY A 121 -6.75 -5.61 2.74
C GLY A 121 -7.03 -4.92 1.41
N GLU A 122 -7.55 -3.71 1.48
CA GLU A 122 -7.92 -2.94 0.30
C GLU A 122 -6.67 -2.38 -0.42
N ARG A 123 -6.51 -2.71 -1.71
CA ARG A 123 -5.34 -2.32 -2.50
C ARG A 123 -5.32 -0.84 -2.91
N ARG A 124 -6.50 -0.22 -3.00
CA ARG A 124 -6.65 1.14 -3.55
C ARG A 124 -6.11 2.23 -2.62
N PHE A 125 -6.22 2.04 -1.32
CA PHE A 125 -5.82 3.05 -0.34
C PHE A 125 -4.31 3.19 -0.18
N ASP A 126 -3.59 2.09 -0.32
CA ASP A 126 -2.18 2.05 0.09
C ASP A 126 -1.23 2.47 -1.02
N THR A 127 -1.57 2.17 -2.28
CA THR A 127 -0.59 2.23 -3.36
C THR A 127 -1.06 2.99 -4.60
N GLY A 128 -2.15 3.74 -4.48
CA GLY A 128 -2.64 4.63 -5.53
C GLY A 128 -4.14 4.49 -5.80
N PRO A 129 -4.76 5.50 -6.41
CA PRO A 129 -6.21 5.63 -6.49
C PRO A 129 -6.89 4.51 -7.27
N THR A 130 -6.16 3.74 -8.05
CA THR A 130 -6.74 2.77 -8.97
C THR A 130 -6.31 1.34 -8.75
N GLY A 131 -5.24 1.12 -7.98
CA GLY A 131 -4.64 -0.21 -7.85
C GLY A 131 -4.29 -0.85 -9.21
N ILE A 132 -4.11 -0.02 -10.23
CA ILE A 132 -3.92 -0.39 -11.63
C ILE A 132 -2.69 -1.24 -11.84
N TYR A 133 -1.69 -0.97 -11.09
CA TYR A 133 -0.49 -1.78 -11.07
C TYR A 133 -0.65 -2.86 -10.00
N GLY A 134 -1.62 -3.76 -10.18
CA GLY A 134 -2.00 -4.80 -9.22
C GLY A 134 -0.92 -5.38 -8.32
N PRO A 135 0.35 -5.47 -8.78
CA PRO A 135 1.47 -5.92 -7.95
C PRO A 135 1.91 -4.97 -6.83
N PHE A 136 1.44 -3.73 -6.77
CA PHE A 136 1.74 -2.82 -5.68
C PHE A 136 0.75 -3.03 -4.54
N GLN A 137 0.98 -4.04 -3.73
CA GLN A 137 0.18 -4.39 -2.56
C GLN A 137 1.06 -4.47 -1.31
N ARG A 138 0.46 -4.47 -0.12
CA ARG A 138 1.18 -4.64 1.16
C ARG A 138 1.76 -6.05 1.30
N SER A 139 2.76 -6.38 0.51
CA SER A 139 3.48 -7.65 0.58
C SER A 139 4.82 -7.51 -0.11
N ASN A 140 5.92 -7.75 0.60
CA ASN A 140 7.27 -7.55 0.12
C ASN A 140 7.50 -6.20 -0.56
N ILE A 141 7.10 -5.11 0.10
CA ILE A 141 7.19 -3.76 -0.47
C ILE A 141 7.73 -2.76 0.56
N ALA A 142 8.47 -1.77 0.08
CA ALA A 142 8.88 -0.58 0.83
C ALA A 142 8.68 0.64 -0.08
N THR A 143 7.98 1.66 0.43
CA THR A 143 7.65 2.83 -0.40
C THR A 143 7.62 4.13 0.40
N PRO A 144 8.70 4.92 0.35
CA PRO A 144 8.64 6.32 0.74
C PRO A 144 7.83 7.13 -0.26
N GLY A 145 7.11 8.14 0.23
CA GLY A 145 6.28 8.98 -0.61
C GLY A 145 6.01 10.36 -0.05
N LEU A 146 5.53 11.22 -0.92
CA LEU A 146 5.02 12.56 -0.61
C LEU A 146 3.61 12.66 -1.15
N ARG A 147 2.71 13.29 -0.39
CA ARG A 147 1.34 13.57 -0.83
C ARG A 147 0.99 15.03 -0.51
N LEU A 148 0.34 15.68 -1.47
CA LEU A 148 -0.30 16.96 -1.29
C LEU A 148 -1.81 16.77 -1.50
N THR A 149 -2.61 17.14 -0.52
CA THR A 149 -4.06 17.26 -0.70
C THR A 149 -4.47 18.72 -0.62
N PHE A 150 -5.47 19.12 -1.39
CA PHE A 150 -5.99 20.48 -1.38
C PHE A 150 -7.45 20.53 -1.84
N ALA A 151 -8.19 21.50 -1.33
CA ALA A 151 -9.61 21.69 -1.58
C ALA A 151 -9.89 23.16 -1.95
N PRO A 152 -9.87 23.51 -3.27
CA PRO A 152 -10.13 24.90 -3.72
C PRO A 152 -11.50 25.44 -3.30
N SER A 153 -12.46 24.54 -3.06
CA SER A 153 -13.77 24.85 -2.52
C SER A 153 -14.36 23.60 -1.81
N PRO A 154 -15.47 23.72 -1.06
CA PRO A 154 -16.13 22.56 -0.44
C PRO A 154 -16.58 21.48 -1.41
N ARG A 155 -16.70 21.82 -2.70
CA ARG A 155 -17.08 20.87 -3.75
C ARG A 155 -15.90 20.23 -4.47
N TRP A 156 -14.69 20.74 -4.29
CA TRP A 156 -13.49 20.25 -4.97
C TRP A 156 -12.51 19.66 -3.97
N ARG A 157 -12.10 18.44 -4.22
CA ARG A 157 -10.97 17.81 -3.52
C ARG A 157 -9.97 17.32 -4.55
N SER A 158 -8.70 17.49 -4.23
CA SER A 158 -7.61 17.14 -5.13
C SER A 158 -6.46 16.53 -4.36
N MET A 159 -5.75 15.63 -5.01
CA MET A 159 -4.58 14.97 -4.46
C MET A 159 -3.52 14.86 -5.54
N LEU A 160 -2.27 15.09 -5.15
CA LEU A 160 -1.07 14.72 -5.92
C LEU A 160 -0.17 13.90 -5.01
N ALA A 161 0.37 12.80 -5.49
CA ALA A 161 1.31 11.97 -4.74
C ALA A 161 2.46 11.49 -5.61
N TYR A 162 3.61 11.35 -4.98
CA TYR A 162 4.81 10.76 -5.56
C TYR A 162 5.32 9.65 -4.64
N ARG A 163 5.60 8.48 -5.20
CA ARG A 163 6.11 7.32 -4.46
C ARG A 163 7.27 6.65 -5.17
N ASP A 164 8.25 6.17 -4.40
CA ASP A 164 9.33 5.28 -4.87
C ASP A 164 9.04 3.86 -4.36
N PHE A 165 8.79 2.92 -5.25
CA PHE A 165 8.45 1.55 -4.92
C PHE A 165 9.68 0.64 -4.99
N ARG A 166 9.89 -0.12 -3.93
CA ARG A 166 10.99 -1.08 -3.81
C ARG A 166 10.53 -2.38 -3.19
N LEU A 167 11.22 -3.47 -3.47
CA LEU A 167 11.08 -4.70 -2.69
C LEU A 167 11.67 -4.50 -1.29
N ALA A 168 10.98 -5.03 -0.27
CA ALA A 168 11.51 -5.07 1.10
C ALA A 168 12.60 -6.14 1.26
N ALA A 169 12.48 -7.26 0.53
CA ALA A 169 13.44 -8.35 0.40
C ALA A 169 13.66 -8.66 -1.08
N LYS A 170 14.84 -8.38 -1.60
CA LYS A 170 15.15 -8.44 -3.04
C LYS A 170 15.19 -9.85 -3.63
N ARG A 171 15.35 -10.90 -2.79
CA ARG A 171 15.32 -12.32 -3.22
C ARG A 171 13.92 -12.91 -3.22
N ASP A 172 12.98 -12.22 -2.62
CA ASP A 172 11.59 -12.65 -2.60
C ASP A 172 10.82 -12.17 -3.83
N ALA A 173 9.63 -12.72 -4.04
CA ALA A 173 8.81 -12.38 -5.18
C ALA A 173 8.28 -10.93 -5.12
N TRP A 174 8.19 -10.28 -6.26
CA TRP A 174 7.29 -9.16 -6.45
C TRP A 174 5.87 -9.68 -6.56
N VAL A 175 5.17 -9.68 -5.43
CA VAL A 175 3.89 -10.38 -5.27
C VAL A 175 2.84 -9.86 -6.24
N GLY A 176 2.16 -10.79 -6.91
CA GLY A 176 1.13 -10.47 -7.92
C GLY A 176 1.68 -10.14 -9.32
N SER A 177 3.00 -10.04 -9.51
CA SER A 177 3.61 -9.84 -10.83
C SER A 177 4.04 -11.13 -11.51
N GLY A 178 4.23 -12.20 -10.75
CA GLY A 178 4.82 -13.46 -11.21
C GLY A 178 6.35 -13.44 -11.29
N PHE A 179 7.02 -12.33 -10.94
CA PHE A 179 8.48 -12.20 -11.02
C PHE A 179 9.15 -12.45 -9.67
N ARG A 180 10.27 -13.16 -9.70
CA ARG A 180 11.16 -13.38 -8.57
C ARG A 180 12.60 -13.49 -9.07
N ASP A 181 13.51 -12.79 -8.40
CA ASP A 181 14.95 -12.98 -8.57
C ASP A 181 15.55 -13.64 -7.33
N ALA A 182 15.75 -14.94 -7.36
CA ALA A 182 16.31 -15.69 -6.24
C ALA A 182 17.77 -15.31 -5.93
N THR A 183 18.49 -14.70 -6.87
CA THR A 183 19.88 -14.24 -6.68
C THR A 183 19.94 -12.86 -6.01
N GLY A 184 18.91 -12.04 -6.25
CA GLY A 184 18.86 -10.64 -5.81
C GLY A 184 19.75 -9.70 -6.61
N GLU A 185 20.26 -10.12 -7.77
CA GLU A 185 21.13 -9.32 -8.63
C GLU A 185 20.38 -8.23 -9.40
N ALA A 186 19.08 -8.43 -9.65
CA ALA A 186 18.24 -7.41 -10.25
C ALA A 186 17.96 -6.20 -9.33
N GLY A 187 18.38 -6.28 -8.06
CA GLY A 187 18.18 -5.23 -7.08
C GLY A 187 16.77 -5.22 -6.48
N ASP A 188 16.30 -4.06 -6.07
CA ASP A 188 15.02 -3.89 -5.38
C ASP A 188 14.09 -2.86 -6.01
N SER A 189 14.57 -2.04 -6.96
CA SER A 189 13.82 -0.90 -7.50
C SER A 189 12.72 -1.36 -8.45
N LEU A 190 11.46 -1.20 -8.02
CA LEU A 190 10.28 -1.49 -8.84
C LEU A 190 9.88 -0.31 -9.73
N GLY A 191 10.07 0.92 -9.23
CA GLY A 191 9.78 2.13 -10.00
C GLY A 191 9.30 3.31 -9.17
N ARG A 192 9.05 4.42 -9.86
CA ARG A 192 8.59 5.67 -9.26
C ARG A 192 7.28 6.10 -9.90
N GLN A 193 6.31 6.43 -9.07
CA GLN A 193 4.97 6.82 -9.53
C GLN A 193 4.67 8.26 -9.17
N LEU A 194 4.13 8.98 -10.15
CA LEU A 194 3.41 10.22 -9.94
C LEU A 194 1.94 9.96 -10.23
N GLU A 195 1.07 10.34 -9.30
CA GLU A 195 -0.37 10.18 -9.44
C GLU A 195 -1.11 11.42 -8.98
N GLY A 196 -2.33 11.59 -9.49
CA GLY A 196 -3.22 12.66 -9.06
C GLY A 196 -4.68 12.28 -9.22
N SER A 197 -5.51 12.83 -8.37
CA SER A 197 -6.96 12.72 -8.48
C SER A 197 -7.64 14.06 -8.18
N PHE A 198 -8.79 14.26 -8.84
CA PHE A 198 -9.63 15.45 -8.71
C PHE A 198 -11.08 14.99 -8.56
N THR A 199 -11.70 15.30 -7.45
CA THR A 199 -13.09 14.96 -7.17
C THR A 199 -13.93 16.23 -7.14
N PHE A 200 -14.99 16.28 -7.95
CA PHE A 200 -16.00 17.32 -7.95
C PHE A 200 -17.32 16.77 -7.42
N THR A 201 -17.82 17.34 -6.32
CA THR A 201 -19.13 17.03 -5.75
C THR A 201 -20.19 17.92 -6.39
N ALA A 202 -20.87 17.40 -7.42
CA ALA A 202 -21.91 18.15 -8.15
C ALA A 202 -23.16 18.35 -7.29
N ILE A 203 -23.59 17.28 -6.60
CA ILE A 203 -24.71 17.31 -5.65
C ILE A 203 -24.23 16.67 -4.36
N PRO A 204 -24.17 17.42 -3.23
CA PRO A 204 -23.76 16.87 -1.95
C PRO A 204 -24.48 15.55 -1.63
N GLU A 205 -23.72 14.57 -1.14
CA GLU A 205 -24.17 13.21 -0.78
C GLU A 205 -24.78 12.36 -1.91
N ARG A 206 -25.05 12.94 -3.10
CA ARG A 206 -25.73 12.24 -4.19
C ARG A 206 -24.90 12.04 -5.44
N LEU A 207 -24.13 13.03 -5.87
CA LEU A 207 -23.41 12.95 -7.15
C LEU A 207 -22.00 13.51 -7.02
N SER A 208 -21.02 12.68 -7.30
CA SER A 208 -19.62 13.10 -7.44
C SER A 208 -19.01 12.57 -8.75
N ILE A 209 -18.07 13.34 -9.29
CA ILE A 209 -17.29 13.00 -10.45
C ILE A 209 -15.83 13.04 -10.02
N GLU A 210 -15.13 11.94 -10.24
CA GLU A 210 -13.70 11.83 -9.99
C GLU A 210 -12.96 11.58 -11.30
N THR A 211 -11.85 12.29 -11.49
CA THR A 211 -10.88 12.03 -12.56
C THR A 211 -9.51 11.87 -11.95
N GLY A 212 -8.67 11.03 -12.55
CA GLY A 212 -7.32 10.85 -12.06
C GLY A 212 -6.39 10.30 -13.11
N PHE A 213 -5.11 10.33 -12.76
CA PHE A 213 -4.04 9.79 -13.58
C PHE A 213 -2.96 9.17 -12.72
N ALA A 214 -2.20 8.26 -13.31
CA ALA A 214 -0.95 7.76 -12.76
C ALA A 214 0.08 7.55 -13.87
N VAL A 215 1.33 7.85 -13.58
CA VAL A 215 2.48 7.60 -14.45
C VAL A 215 3.54 6.86 -13.64
N LEU A 216 3.88 5.67 -14.05
CA LEU A 216 4.94 4.86 -13.44
C LEU A 216 6.18 4.89 -14.32
N ARG A 217 7.31 5.30 -13.77
CA ARG A 217 8.62 5.07 -14.36
C ARG A 217 9.18 3.79 -13.79
N SER A 218 9.36 2.77 -14.61
CA SER A 218 9.87 1.47 -14.19
C SER A 218 11.26 1.57 -13.56
N GLY A 219 11.51 0.73 -12.55
CA GLY A 219 12.80 0.59 -11.91
C GLY A 219 13.59 -0.59 -12.47
N GLY A 220 14.87 -0.70 -12.08
CA GLY A 220 15.80 -1.68 -12.62
C GLY A 220 15.33 -3.13 -12.47
N TYR A 221 14.74 -3.50 -11.33
CA TYR A 221 14.17 -4.83 -11.11
C TYR A 221 13.08 -5.17 -12.13
N ALA A 222 12.11 -4.25 -12.30
CA ALA A 222 11.02 -4.46 -13.24
C ALA A 222 11.51 -4.54 -14.70
N GLU A 223 12.47 -3.70 -15.07
CA GLU A 223 13.03 -3.68 -16.43
C GLU A 223 13.84 -4.95 -16.76
N GLN A 224 14.56 -5.50 -15.78
CA GLN A 224 15.38 -6.70 -16.00
C GLN A 224 14.53 -7.96 -16.10
N LEU A 225 13.53 -8.13 -15.22
CA LEU A 225 12.75 -9.36 -15.16
C LEU A 225 11.53 -9.37 -16.07
N ALA A 226 10.84 -8.26 -16.21
CA ALA A 226 9.64 -8.16 -17.03
C ALA A 226 9.93 -7.82 -18.51
N GLY A 227 11.17 -7.49 -18.84
CA GLY A 227 11.61 -7.20 -20.19
C GLY A 227 10.79 -6.10 -20.85
N ALA A 228 10.38 -6.32 -22.11
CA ALA A 228 9.68 -5.30 -22.91
C ALA A 228 8.33 -4.88 -22.35
N ALA A 229 7.65 -5.72 -21.56
CA ALA A 229 6.34 -5.43 -21.01
C ALA A 229 6.35 -4.27 -19.98
N PHE A 230 7.48 -4.07 -19.29
CA PHE A 230 7.66 -3.02 -18.29
C PHE A 230 8.70 -1.97 -18.69
N ARG A 231 9.25 -2.06 -19.89
CA ARG A 231 10.15 -1.00 -20.38
C ARG A 231 9.33 0.23 -20.71
N GLY A 232 9.68 1.35 -20.08
CA GLY A 232 9.03 2.63 -20.36
C GLY A 232 8.31 3.23 -19.15
N SER A 233 7.30 4.03 -19.43
CA SER A 233 6.51 4.71 -18.39
C SER A 233 5.02 4.40 -18.64
N PRO A 234 4.50 3.31 -18.09
CA PRO A 234 3.06 3.05 -18.13
C PRO A 234 2.28 4.26 -17.63
N ARG A 235 1.23 4.62 -18.37
CA ARG A 235 0.36 5.77 -18.06
C ARG A 235 -1.07 5.29 -17.95
N TYR A 236 -1.77 5.88 -17.03
CA TYR A 236 -3.19 5.61 -16.83
C TYR A 236 -3.95 6.90 -16.54
N ALA A 237 -5.16 6.96 -17.06
CA ALA A 237 -6.13 8.00 -16.73
C ALA A 237 -7.50 7.36 -16.59
N TYR A 238 -8.33 7.90 -15.70
CA TYR A 238 -9.68 7.42 -15.46
C TYR A 238 -10.65 8.56 -15.18
N ALA A 239 -11.93 8.28 -15.37
CA ALA A 239 -13.02 9.08 -14.89
C ALA A 239 -14.06 8.15 -14.25
N ALA A 240 -14.60 8.55 -13.10
CA ALA A 240 -15.63 7.82 -12.37
C ALA A 240 -16.77 8.76 -11.98
N ILE A 241 -18.00 8.26 -12.08
CA ILE A 241 -19.20 8.96 -11.60
C ILE A 241 -19.81 8.09 -10.51
N THR A 242 -20.00 8.67 -9.33
CA THR A 242 -20.64 8.00 -8.20
C THR A 242 -21.97 8.67 -7.91
N THR A 243 -23.05 7.87 -7.88
CA THR A 243 -24.39 8.32 -7.56
C THR A 243 -24.92 7.53 -6.36
N ASN A 244 -25.52 8.22 -5.39
CA ASN A 244 -26.22 7.62 -4.26
C ASN A 244 -27.73 7.96 -4.36
N PHE A 245 -28.57 6.94 -4.20
CA PHE A 245 -30.02 7.05 -4.30
C PHE A 245 -30.69 6.98 -2.94
#